data_4dd6ed0d19db1d45fbb7e424222ffef1
#
_entry.id   4dd6ed0d19db1d45fbb7e424222ffef1
#
_cell.length_a   1.000
_cell.length_b   1.000
_cell.length_c   1.000
_cell.angle_alpha   90.00
_cell.angle_beta   90.00
_cell.angle_gamma   90.00
#
_symmetry.space_group_name_H-M   'P 1'
#
loop_
_entity.id
_entity.type
_entity.pdbx_description
1 polymer ?
#
loop_
_entity_poly.entity_id
_entity_poly.type
_entity_poly.pdbx_seq_one_letter_code
_entity_poly.pdbx_strand_id
1 'polypeptide(L)'
;MPVHGRYTTEKVTYPSHGDTIAAVLFKPTNITNPPGIVLTGPYSFVKEQAPFQYATRLADEGYAALIFDPRTVGESTGQPHRLENPKMKNEDAVAGLDYLEKRGDVDTKRLFLVGICQGGPESLDIASYDKRVVGVASVSGYFRDHETDLYMICAGCVAWSPGVDIGSITMPTPDQAEALYQARLKRAQAAKKKYEETGEVIYEPLVDPTAADPNVGSNAGLPGPLVWSWYGPWTLRNEFDNRYAIMSDVDHFSYTTVPGVAKLQTPALIIHGDNCMNAPAAKRHFESIPTENKKLIWNNEVSHFEHYDKPDAVDHNVGEIASWFAEI
;
A
#
# COMPACT_ATOMS: atom_id res chain seq x y z
N MET A 1 -6.37 0.41 27.48
CA MET A 1 -7.17 -0.23 26.42
C MET A 1 -7.93 0.87 25.75
N PRO A 2 -7.84 1.04 24.43
CA PRO A 2 -8.69 2.01 23.75
C PRO A 2 -10.15 1.59 23.97
N VAL A 3 -10.99 2.59 24.24
CA VAL A 3 -12.44 2.38 24.43
C VAL A 3 -13.01 2.09 23.05
N HIS A 4 -13.11 0.82 22.68
CA HIS A 4 -13.85 0.40 21.49
C HIS A 4 -15.33 0.76 21.70
N GLY A 5 -15.85 1.68 20.92
CA GLY A 5 -17.28 1.99 20.96
C GLY A 5 -17.70 3.38 20.46
N ARG A 6 -16.82 4.15 19.87
CA ARG A 6 -17.17 5.49 19.34
C ARG A 6 -17.58 5.50 17.87
N TYR A 7 -17.60 4.35 17.20
CA TYR A 7 -17.97 4.23 15.79
C TYR A 7 -18.88 3.02 15.52
N THR A 8 -19.57 3.06 14.41
CA THR A 8 -20.29 1.94 13.81
C THR A 8 -19.53 1.44 12.58
N THR A 9 -19.75 0.18 12.22
CA THR A 9 -19.20 -0.43 11.00
C THR A 9 -20.32 -0.78 10.04
N GLU A 10 -20.13 -0.48 8.77
CA GLU A 10 -21.05 -0.77 7.69
C GLU A 10 -20.31 -1.52 6.57
N LYS A 11 -20.70 -2.75 6.25
CA LYS A 11 -20.23 -3.44 5.04
C LYS A 11 -20.92 -2.80 3.85
N VAL A 12 -20.14 -2.34 2.90
CA VAL A 12 -20.61 -1.62 1.72
C VAL A 12 -19.97 -2.16 0.47
N THR A 13 -20.59 -1.86 -0.67
CA THR A 13 -20.00 -2.10 -1.98
C THR A 13 -20.15 -0.87 -2.85
N TYR A 14 -19.21 -0.66 -3.76
CA TYR A 14 -19.29 0.38 -4.78
C TYR A 14 -18.70 -0.08 -6.10
N PRO A 15 -19.16 0.48 -7.24
CA PRO A 15 -18.65 0.11 -8.55
C PRO A 15 -17.30 0.74 -8.83
N SER A 16 -16.41 0.00 -9.49
CA SER A 16 -15.16 0.51 -10.07
C SER A 16 -14.92 -0.18 -11.41
N HIS A 17 -14.92 0.56 -12.51
CA HIS A 17 -14.61 0.10 -13.87
C HIS A 17 -15.30 -1.22 -14.28
N GLY A 18 -16.57 -1.39 -13.92
CA GLY A 18 -17.37 -2.59 -14.24
C GLY A 18 -17.33 -3.70 -13.20
N ASP A 19 -16.45 -3.60 -12.23
CA ASP A 19 -16.34 -4.51 -11.10
C ASP A 19 -17.04 -3.94 -9.84
N THR A 20 -17.22 -4.80 -8.84
CA THR A 20 -17.78 -4.45 -7.54
C THR A 20 -16.69 -4.52 -6.48
N ILE A 21 -16.46 -3.41 -5.81
CA ILE A 21 -15.50 -3.29 -4.71
C ILE A 21 -16.20 -3.59 -3.39
N ALA A 22 -15.65 -4.54 -2.63
CA ALA A 22 -16.07 -4.85 -1.28
C ALA A 22 -15.32 -3.97 -0.28
N ALA A 23 -16.04 -3.30 0.61
CA ALA A 23 -15.48 -2.33 1.52
C ALA A 23 -16.17 -2.36 2.90
N VAL A 24 -15.53 -1.72 3.88
CA VAL A 24 -16.10 -1.46 5.20
C VAL A 24 -15.91 0.03 5.52
N LEU A 25 -17.01 0.68 5.89
CA LEU A 25 -17.00 2.05 6.39
C LEU A 25 -17.07 2.01 7.92
N PHE A 26 -16.10 2.63 8.56
CA PHE A 26 -16.08 2.93 10.00
C PHE A 26 -16.52 4.38 10.18
N LYS A 27 -17.64 4.61 10.87
CA LYS A 27 -18.21 5.96 11.04
C LYS A 27 -18.36 6.31 12.51
N PRO A 28 -17.80 7.44 12.97
CA PRO A 28 -17.97 7.90 14.35
C PRO A 28 -19.45 8.14 14.67
N THR A 29 -19.85 7.84 15.90
CA THR A 29 -21.26 7.96 16.32
C THR A 29 -21.60 9.33 16.91
N ASN A 30 -20.61 10.11 17.28
CA ASN A 30 -20.75 11.38 18.00
C ASN A 30 -20.54 12.61 17.11
N ILE A 31 -20.32 12.44 15.81
CA ILE A 31 -20.08 13.51 14.85
C ILE A 31 -21.08 13.40 13.71
N THR A 32 -21.83 14.47 13.48
CA THR A 32 -22.67 14.59 12.30
C THR A 32 -21.82 15.06 11.13
N ASN A 33 -21.88 14.35 9.99
CA ASN A 33 -21.05 14.60 8.81
C ASN A 33 -19.54 14.67 9.12
N PRO A 34 -18.93 13.57 9.60
CA PRO A 34 -17.49 13.52 9.81
C PRO A 34 -16.72 13.67 8.49
N PRO A 35 -15.48 14.18 8.53
CA PRO A 35 -14.61 14.16 7.36
C PRO A 35 -14.36 12.72 6.90
N GLY A 36 -14.21 12.53 5.58
CA GLY A 36 -14.03 11.20 5.00
C GLY A 36 -12.57 10.86 4.73
N ILE A 37 -12.17 9.62 4.97
CA ILE A 37 -10.85 9.08 4.62
C ILE A 37 -11.03 7.80 3.79
N VAL A 38 -10.34 7.69 2.64
CA VAL A 38 -10.13 6.41 1.97
C VAL A 38 -8.73 5.91 2.31
N LEU A 39 -8.65 4.65 2.75
CA LEU A 39 -7.38 4.02 3.12
C LEU A 39 -6.94 3.04 2.03
N THR A 40 -5.70 3.18 1.57
CA THR A 40 -5.03 2.25 0.69
C THR A 40 -3.98 1.45 1.46
N GLY A 41 -3.76 0.20 1.06
CA GLY A 41 -2.92 -0.72 1.81
C GLY A 41 -1.63 -1.14 1.11
N PRO A 42 -0.91 -2.08 1.73
CA PRO A 42 0.33 -2.64 1.22
C PRO A 42 0.19 -3.34 -0.13
N TYR A 43 1.28 -3.87 -0.62
CA TYR A 43 1.32 -4.72 -1.80
C TYR A 43 0.38 -5.92 -1.63
N SER A 44 -0.56 -6.10 -2.57
CA SER A 44 -1.49 -7.25 -2.62
C SER A 44 -2.31 -7.47 -1.33
N PHE A 45 -2.68 -6.40 -0.64
CA PHE A 45 -3.39 -6.44 0.65
C PHE A 45 -4.84 -6.87 0.53
N VAL A 46 -5.41 -7.28 1.66
CA VAL A 46 -6.86 -7.31 1.92
C VAL A 46 -7.22 -6.29 2.99
N LYS A 47 -8.44 -5.79 2.97
CA LYS A 47 -8.91 -4.68 3.83
C LYS A 47 -8.77 -4.95 5.33
N GLU A 48 -8.80 -6.22 5.74
CA GLU A 48 -8.65 -6.65 7.15
C GLU A 48 -7.23 -6.50 7.69
N GLN A 49 -6.23 -6.31 6.83
CA GLN A 49 -4.83 -6.16 7.21
C GLN A 49 -4.51 -4.74 7.72
N ALA A 50 -3.39 -4.15 7.32
CA ALA A 50 -2.96 -2.84 7.80
C ALA A 50 -4.05 -1.75 7.73
N PRO A 51 -4.87 -1.62 6.67
CA PRO A 51 -5.92 -0.60 6.61
C PRO A 51 -6.91 -0.66 7.77
N PHE A 52 -7.28 -1.87 8.23
CA PHE A 52 -8.18 -2.05 9.37
C PHE A 52 -7.64 -1.41 10.66
N GLN A 53 -6.34 -1.54 10.91
CA GLN A 53 -5.70 -0.99 12.11
C GLN A 53 -5.80 0.53 12.18
N TYR A 54 -5.65 1.18 11.03
CA TYR A 54 -5.77 2.64 10.91
C TYR A 54 -7.23 3.10 10.93
N ALA A 55 -8.12 2.39 10.20
CA ALA A 55 -9.52 2.79 10.09
C ALA A 55 -10.24 2.83 11.44
N THR A 56 -10.03 1.84 12.31
CA THR A 56 -10.63 1.78 13.64
C THR A 56 -10.22 2.97 14.50
N ARG A 57 -8.94 3.34 14.47
CA ARG A 57 -8.39 4.43 15.26
C ARG A 57 -8.75 5.81 14.69
N LEU A 58 -8.71 5.97 13.36
CA LEU A 58 -9.14 7.21 12.71
C LEU A 58 -10.64 7.45 12.92
N ALA A 59 -11.45 6.41 13.01
CA ALA A 59 -12.85 6.54 13.36
C ALA A 59 -13.05 7.01 14.82
N ASP A 60 -12.20 6.57 15.75
CA ASP A 60 -12.17 7.07 17.14
C ASP A 60 -11.71 8.54 17.20
N GLU A 61 -10.84 8.98 16.28
CA GLU A 61 -10.41 10.37 16.09
C GLU A 61 -11.44 11.24 15.34
N GLY A 62 -12.58 10.65 14.92
CA GLY A 62 -13.70 11.42 14.37
C GLY A 62 -13.80 11.44 12.85
N TYR A 63 -13.13 10.55 12.14
CA TYR A 63 -13.18 10.43 10.68
C TYR A 63 -14.07 9.28 10.23
N ALA A 64 -14.79 9.44 9.12
CA ALA A 64 -15.44 8.34 8.42
C ALA A 64 -14.38 7.64 7.56
N ALA A 65 -13.89 6.49 8.02
CA ALA A 65 -12.77 5.77 7.41
C ALA A 65 -13.27 4.59 6.56
N LEU A 66 -12.97 4.62 5.26
CA LEU A 66 -13.33 3.58 4.28
C LEU A 66 -12.11 2.74 3.95
N ILE A 67 -12.20 1.43 4.24
CA ILE A 67 -11.24 0.41 3.77
C ILE A 67 -11.89 -0.47 2.72
N PHE A 68 -11.10 -1.01 1.80
CA PHE A 68 -11.62 -1.80 0.69
C PHE A 68 -10.65 -2.90 0.26
N ASP A 69 -11.17 -3.95 -0.35
CA ASP A 69 -10.37 -4.88 -1.13
C ASP A 69 -10.22 -4.32 -2.55
N PRO A 70 -9.00 -4.20 -3.09
CA PRO A 70 -8.84 -3.84 -4.50
C PRO A 70 -9.52 -4.84 -5.44
N ARG A 71 -9.86 -4.42 -6.65
CA ARG A 71 -10.30 -5.37 -7.70
C ARG A 71 -9.36 -6.55 -7.76
N THR A 72 -9.90 -7.74 -8.04
CA THR A 72 -9.18 -9.02 -8.12
C THR A 72 -8.72 -9.61 -6.79
N VAL A 73 -8.92 -8.93 -5.67
CA VAL A 73 -8.43 -9.34 -4.35
C VAL A 73 -9.59 -9.46 -3.35
N GLY A 74 -9.46 -10.34 -2.36
CA GLY A 74 -10.40 -10.49 -1.25
C GLY A 74 -11.83 -10.79 -1.69
N GLU A 75 -12.79 -10.00 -1.20
CA GLU A 75 -14.23 -10.11 -1.52
C GLU A 75 -14.63 -9.29 -2.76
N SER A 76 -13.74 -8.48 -3.34
CA SER A 76 -14.00 -7.71 -4.55
C SER A 76 -13.98 -8.58 -5.79
N THR A 77 -14.79 -8.19 -6.81
CA THR A 77 -14.76 -8.88 -8.09
C THR A 77 -13.56 -8.46 -8.95
N GLY A 78 -13.46 -9.01 -10.13
CA GLY A 78 -12.40 -8.72 -11.10
C GLY A 78 -11.58 -9.95 -11.47
N GLN A 79 -11.08 -9.93 -12.71
CA GLN A 79 -10.28 -11.01 -13.27
C GLN A 79 -9.04 -10.46 -13.97
N PRO A 80 -7.95 -11.18 -13.98
CA PRO A 80 -7.73 -12.43 -13.26
C PRO A 80 -7.59 -12.22 -11.76
N HIS A 81 -8.03 -13.19 -10.97
CA HIS A 81 -7.93 -13.08 -9.50
C HIS A 81 -6.46 -13.00 -9.06
N ARG A 82 -6.18 -12.24 -7.99
CA ARG A 82 -4.82 -12.00 -7.45
C ARG A 82 -3.87 -11.29 -8.43
N LEU A 83 -4.41 -10.48 -9.34
CA LEU A 83 -3.64 -9.53 -10.14
C LEU A 83 -3.29 -8.30 -9.27
N GLU A 84 -2.01 -8.04 -9.09
CA GLU A 84 -1.53 -6.79 -8.48
C GLU A 84 -1.30 -5.75 -9.57
N ASN A 85 -2.11 -4.71 -9.59
CA ASN A 85 -2.00 -3.63 -10.56
C ASN A 85 -2.18 -2.27 -9.87
N PRO A 86 -1.12 -1.46 -9.73
CA PRO A 86 -1.17 -0.19 -9.03
C PRO A 86 -2.17 0.81 -9.62
N LYS A 87 -2.32 0.85 -10.94
CA LYS A 87 -3.30 1.74 -11.59
C LYS A 87 -4.73 1.37 -11.26
N MET A 88 -5.04 0.07 -11.28
CA MET A 88 -6.35 -0.42 -10.88
C MET A 88 -6.65 -0.09 -9.41
N LYS A 89 -5.66 -0.21 -8.53
CA LYS A 89 -5.81 0.16 -7.11
C LYS A 89 -6.06 1.64 -6.92
N ASN A 90 -5.38 2.49 -7.69
CA ASN A 90 -5.65 3.94 -7.69
C ASN A 90 -7.08 4.24 -8.15
N GLU A 91 -7.55 3.60 -9.22
CA GLU A 91 -8.93 3.75 -9.70
C GLU A 91 -9.95 3.30 -8.65
N ASP A 92 -9.67 2.21 -7.93
CA ASP A 92 -10.55 1.71 -6.87
C ASP A 92 -10.60 2.65 -5.66
N ALA A 93 -9.46 3.27 -5.31
CA ALA A 93 -9.40 4.29 -4.26
C ALA A 93 -10.16 5.56 -4.68
N VAL A 94 -10.04 6.00 -5.94
CA VAL A 94 -10.83 7.12 -6.50
C VAL A 94 -12.33 6.78 -6.49
N ALA A 95 -12.71 5.56 -6.85
CA ALA A 95 -14.10 5.10 -6.74
C ALA A 95 -14.59 5.07 -5.28
N GLY A 96 -13.70 4.84 -4.31
CA GLY A 96 -13.97 5.01 -2.88
C GLY A 96 -14.25 6.46 -2.50
N LEU A 97 -13.52 7.42 -3.08
CA LEU A 97 -13.82 8.85 -2.93
C LEU A 97 -15.18 9.20 -3.55
N ASP A 98 -15.50 8.65 -4.74
CA ASP A 98 -16.81 8.81 -5.38
C ASP A 98 -17.95 8.27 -4.50
N TYR A 99 -17.70 7.15 -3.82
CA TYR A 99 -18.65 6.56 -2.89
C TYR A 99 -18.89 7.50 -1.69
N LEU A 100 -17.82 8.00 -1.05
CA LEU A 100 -17.94 8.93 0.09
C LEU A 100 -18.60 10.25 -0.33
N GLU A 101 -18.30 10.78 -1.51
CA GLU A 101 -18.87 12.03 -2.02
C GLU A 101 -20.40 11.93 -2.21
N LYS A 102 -20.90 10.75 -2.57
CA LYS A 102 -22.35 10.49 -2.77
C LYS A 102 -23.11 10.25 -1.47
N ARG A 103 -22.41 10.12 -0.34
CA ARG A 103 -23.06 9.95 0.96
C ARG A 103 -23.56 11.28 1.52
N GLY A 104 -24.78 11.29 2.04
CA GLY A 104 -25.36 12.46 2.72
C GLY A 104 -24.93 12.61 4.18
N ASP A 105 -24.07 11.75 4.70
CA ASP A 105 -23.66 11.64 6.10
C ASP A 105 -22.14 11.70 6.31
N VAL A 106 -21.41 12.23 5.33
CA VAL A 106 -19.96 12.51 5.33
C VAL A 106 -19.74 13.93 4.84
N ASP A 107 -18.78 14.65 5.42
CA ASP A 107 -18.36 15.95 4.94
C ASP A 107 -17.53 15.82 3.66
N THR A 108 -18.19 15.99 2.53
CA THR A 108 -17.58 15.84 1.20
C THR A 108 -16.60 16.96 0.82
N LYS A 109 -16.49 18.01 1.64
CA LYS A 109 -15.49 19.07 1.48
C LYS A 109 -14.17 18.74 2.18
N ARG A 110 -14.17 17.74 3.04
CA ARG A 110 -13.01 17.28 3.79
C ARG A 110 -12.80 15.78 3.52
N LEU A 111 -12.30 15.46 2.31
CA LEU A 111 -11.92 14.12 1.92
C LEU A 111 -10.40 13.99 1.93
N PHE A 112 -9.92 12.93 2.54
CA PHE A 112 -8.51 12.66 2.75
C PHE A 112 -8.12 11.28 2.21
N LEU A 113 -6.82 11.07 1.97
CA LEU A 113 -6.24 9.77 1.69
C LEU A 113 -5.19 9.41 2.74
N VAL A 114 -5.21 8.16 3.17
CA VAL A 114 -4.14 7.58 3.99
C VAL A 114 -3.66 6.30 3.29
N GLY A 115 -2.37 6.25 2.97
CA GLY A 115 -1.77 5.09 2.34
C GLY A 115 -0.68 4.46 3.20
N ILE A 116 -0.68 3.12 3.27
CA ILE A 116 0.31 2.32 3.99
C ILE A 116 1.14 1.54 2.98
N CYS A 117 2.47 1.52 3.12
CA CYS A 117 3.40 0.84 2.23
C CYS A 117 3.23 1.28 0.78
N GLN A 118 2.93 0.37 -0.15
CA GLN A 118 2.67 0.71 -1.56
C GLN A 118 1.54 1.73 -1.71
N GLY A 119 0.49 1.63 -0.89
CA GLY A 119 -0.59 2.61 -0.87
C GLY A 119 -0.17 4.03 -0.51
N GLY A 120 0.98 4.20 0.19
CA GLY A 120 1.51 5.51 0.56
C GLY A 120 1.81 6.39 -0.66
N PRO A 121 2.79 6.05 -1.51
CA PRO A 121 3.07 6.81 -2.72
C PRO A 121 1.91 6.81 -3.73
N GLU A 122 1.10 5.73 -3.81
CA GLU A 122 -0.13 5.69 -4.62
C GLU A 122 -1.13 6.77 -4.17
N SER A 123 -1.33 6.96 -2.86
CA SER A 123 -2.20 8.02 -2.32
C SER A 123 -1.68 9.43 -2.64
N LEU A 124 -0.36 9.65 -2.59
CA LEU A 124 0.26 10.91 -3.02
C LEU A 124 0.03 11.17 -4.52
N ASP A 125 0.16 10.12 -5.35
CA ASP A 125 -0.11 10.22 -6.79
C ASP A 125 -1.58 10.59 -7.06
N ILE A 126 -2.55 9.92 -6.41
CA ILE A 126 -3.97 10.24 -6.50
C ILE A 126 -4.23 11.70 -6.09
N ALA A 127 -3.69 12.14 -4.95
CA ALA A 127 -3.88 13.50 -4.46
C ALA A 127 -3.29 14.57 -5.41
N SER A 128 -2.37 14.20 -6.30
CA SER A 128 -1.81 15.12 -7.29
C SER A 128 -2.81 15.53 -8.37
N TYR A 129 -3.80 14.69 -8.67
CA TYR A 129 -4.78 14.93 -9.74
C TYR A 129 -6.25 14.96 -9.26
N ASP A 130 -6.63 14.28 -8.18
CA ASP A 130 -7.99 14.33 -7.65
C ASP A 130 -8.15 15.50 -6.67
N LYS A 131 -8.82 16.56 -7.13
CA LYS A 131 -8.96 17.83 -6.37
C LYS A 131 -9.93 17.77 -5.19
N ARG A 132 -10.63 16.67 -4.99
CA ARG A 132 -11.47 16.45 -3.81
C ARG A 132 -10.62 16.12 -2.58
N VAL A 133 -9.40 15.62 -2.78
CA VAL A 133 -8.46 15.29 -1.70
C VAL A 133 -7.85 16.58 -1.17
N VAL A 134 -8.19 16.94 0.06
CA VAL A 134 -7.70 18.15 0.71
C VAL A 134 -6.44 17.94 1.56
N GLY A 135 -6.11 16.68 1.87
CA GLY A 135 -4.88 16.31 2.56
C GLY A 135 -4.58 14.82 2.37
N VAL A 136 -3.30 14.45 2.41
CA VAL A 136 -2.85 13.07 2.21
C VAL A 136 -1.75 12.68 3.20
N ALA A 137 -1.79 11.44 3.68
CA ALA A 137 -0.73 10.88 4.52
C ALA A 137 -0.21 9.56 3.95
N SER A 138 1.11 9.41 3.95
CA SER A 138 1.83 8.20 3.57
C SER A 138 2.57 7.64 4.78
N VAL A 139 2.32 6.39 5.14
CA VAL A 139 2.94 5.72 6.29
C VAL A 139 3.79 4.56 5.80
N SER A 140 5.05 4.51 6.23
CA SER A 140 6.07 3.55 5.79
C SER A 140 5.96 3.25 4.30
N GLY A 141 5.87 4.31 3.48
CA GLY A 141 5.60 4.22 2.05
C GLY A 141 6.63 3.36 1.32
N TYR A 142 6.15 2.43 0.48
CA TYR A 142 7.02 1.71 -0.44
C TYR A 142 7.26 2.57 -1.67
N PHE A 143 8.13 3.57 -1.49
CA PHE A 143 8.55 4.47 -2.55
C PHE A 143 9.49 3.74 -3.51
N ARG A 144 9.23 3.86 -4.81
CA ARG A 144 9.92 3.09 -5.83
C ARG A 144 10.44 3.96 -6.96
N ASP A 145 11.59 3.59 -7.42
CA ASP A 145 12.19 3.95 -8.69
C ASP A 145 12.95 2.72 -9.24
N HIS A 146 13.46 2.79 -10.46
CA HIS A 146 14.14 1.66 -11.08
C HIS A 146 15.33 1.14 -10.24
N GLU A 147 16.10 2.04 -9.63
CA GLU A 147 17.24 1.66 -8.78
C GLU A 147 16.78 0.84 -7.58
N THR A 148 15.73 1.27 -6.88
CA THR A 148 15.21 0.53 -5.72
C THR A 148 14.55 -0.78 -6.10
N ASP A 149 13.91 -0.86 -7.26
CA ASP A 149 13.30 -2.09 -7.77
C ASP A 149 14.34 -3.19 -8.04
N LEU A 150 15.49 -2.85 -8.59
CA LEU A 150 16.58 -3.81 -8.81
C LEU A 150 16.98 -4.51 -7.50
N TYR A 151 17.14 -3.75 -6.42
CA TYR A 151 17.52 -4.32 -5.13
C TYR A 151 16.39 -5.08 -4.46
N MET A 152 15.15 -4.60 -4.55
CA MET A 152 13.99 -5.29 -3.99
C MET A 152 13.76 -6.66 -4.61
N ILE A 153 13.95 -6.76 -5.91
CA ILE A 153 13.79 -8.00 -6.66
C ILE A 153 14.93 -8.97 -6.41
N CYS A 154 16.15 -8.45 -6.28
CA CYS A 154 17.36 -9.25 -6.18
C CYS A 154 17.72 -9.62 -4.73
N ALA A 155 17.48 -8.71 -3.79
CA ALA A 155 17.85 -8.89 -2.38
C ALA A 155 16.66 -9.20 -1.48
N GLY A 156 15.47 -9.33 -2.06
CA GLY A 156 14.28 -9.78 -1.35
C GLY A 156 13.91 -8.94 -0.14
N CYS A 157 13.84 -7.62 -0.25
CA CYS A 157 13.53 -6.71 0.86
C CYS A 157 14.55 -6.68 2.03
N VAL A 158 15.46 -7.64 2.09
CA VAL A 158 16.43 -7.81 3.20
C VAL A 158 17.50 -6.72 3.16
N ALA A 159 17.97 -6.36 1.96
CA ALA A 159 19.04 -5.38 1.77
C ALA A 159 18.67 -3.93 2.17
N TRP A 160 17.37 -3.65 2.29
CA TRP A 160 16.86 -2.31 2.61
C TRP A 160 16.26 -2.19 4.01
N SER A 161 16.45 -3.20 4.83
CA SER A 161 16.06 -3.17 6.24
C SER A 161 17.30 -3.05 7.11
N PRO A 162 17.71 -1.83 7.51
CA PRO A 162 18.82 -1.64 8.43
C PRO A 162 18.58 -2.45 9.70
N GLY A 163 19.63 -3.11 10.21
CA GLY A 163 19.57 -3.93 11.41
C GLY A 163 19.12 -5.38 11.19
N VAL A 164 18.74 -5.78 9.99
CA VAL A 164 18.64 -7.19 9.64
C VAL A 164 20.04 -7.71 9.35
N ASP A 165 20.48 -8.69 10.12
CA ASP A 165 21.70 -9.43 9.81
C ASP A 165 21.44 -10.24 8.51
N ILE A 166 21.92 -9.72 7.39
CA ILE A 166 21.85 -10.42 6.10
C ILE A 166 22.86 -11.57 6.01
N GLY A 167 23.67 -11.78 7.08
CA GLY A 167 24.57 -12.91 7.19
C GLY A 167 25.53 -13.06 6.01
N SER A 168 25.53 -14.24 5.41
CA SER A 168 26.40 -14.57 4.27
C SER A 168 25.79 -14.19 2.89
N ILE A 169 24.69 -13.45 2.83
CA ILE A 169 24.07 -13.07 1.57
C ILE A 169 24.98 -12.07 0.85
N THR A 170 25.50 -12.51 -0.29
CA THR A 170 26.27 -11.64 -1.18
C THR A 170 25.31 -10.83 -2.04
N MET A 171 25.36 -9.52 -1.91
CA MET A 171 24.58 -8.63 -2.77
C MET A 171 24.97 -8.80 -4.23
N PRO A 172 24.00 -8.93 -5.16
CA PRO A 172 24.30 -8.98 -6.56
C PRO A 172 24.97 -7.67 -7.02
N THR A 173 25.85 -7.79 -8.00
CA THR A 173 26.36 -6.59 -8.70
C THR A 173 25.21 -5.90 -9.45
N PRO A 174 25.33 -4.61 -9.81
CA PRO A 174 24.29 -3.94 -10.60
C PRO A 174 23.90 -4.68 -11.88
N ASP A 175 24.89 -5.26 -12.59
CA ASP A 175 24.63 -6.04 -13.82
C ASP A 175 23.86 -7.34 -13.52
N GLN A 176 24.17 -8.01 -12.42
CA GLN A 176 23.44 -9.20 -11.99
C GLN A 176 22.00 -8.84 -11.57
N ALA A 177 21.84 -7.73 -10.86
CA ALA A 177 20.56 -7.22 -10.45
C ALA A 177 19.67 -6.91 -11.68
N GLU A 178 20.24 -6.20 -12.66
CA GLU A 178 19.54 -5.90 -13.92
C GLU A 178 19.17 -7.17 -14.68
N ALA A 179 20.08 -8.15 -14.76
CA ALA A 179 19.79 -9.42 -15.43
C ALA A 179 18.63 -10.19 -14.78
N LEU A 180 18.56 -10.20 -13.44
CA LEU A 180 17.46 -10.80 -12.68
C LEU A 180 16.15 -10.06 -12.92
N TYR A 181 16.18 -8.74 -12.89
CA TYR A 181 15.02 -7.88 -13.19
C TYR A 181 14.46 -8.17 -14.59
N GLN A 182 15.32 -8.19 -15.61
CA GLN A 182 14.91 -8.47 -16.99
C GLN A 182 14.37 -9.89 -17.16
N ALA A 183 14.98 -10.89 -16.49
CA ALA A 183 14.49 -12.26 -16.50
C ALA A 183 13.07 -12.36 -15.90
N ARG A 184 12.84 -11.69 -14.78
CA ARG A 184 11.53 -11.62 -14.11
C ARG A 184 10.49 -10.92 -15.00
N LEU A 185 10.82 -9.78 -15.57
CA LEU A 185 9.94 -9.04 -16.47
C LEU A 185 9.58 -9.87 -17.72
N LYS A 186 10.54 -10.54 -18.33
CA LYS A 186 10.32 -11.43 -19.47
C LYS A 186 9.37 -12.59 -19.15
N ARG A 187 9.50 -13.17 -17.95
CA ARG A 187 8.59 -14.22 -17.47
C ARG A 187 7.17 -13.68 -17.30
N ALA A 188 7.03 -12.50 -16.72
CA ALA A 188 5.74 -11.84 -16.54
C ALA A 188 5.06 -11.50 -17.87
N GLN A 189 5.82 -10.99 -18.84
CA GLN A 189 5.33 -10.72 -20.20
C GLN A 189 4.84 -11.97 -20.90
N ALA A 190 5.57 -13.10 -20.77
CA ALA A 190 5.16 -14.39 -21.32
C ALA A 190 3.86 -14.90 -20.67
N ALA A 191 3.71 -14.73 -19.34
CA ALA A 191 2.50 -15.09 -18.63
C ALA A 191 1.30 -14.20 -19.03
N LYS A 192 1.51 -12.90 -19.20
CA LYS A 192 0.47 -11.96 -19.69
C LYS A 192 0.00 -12.35 -21.08
N LYS A 193 0.92 -12.60 -21.99
CA LYS A 193 0.61 -13.08 -23.36
C LYS A 193 -0.19 -14.39 -23.33
N LYS A 194 0.21 -15.36 -22.50
CA LYS A 194 -0.52 -16.62 -22.36
C LYS A 194 -1.95 -16.39 -21.88
N TYR A 195 -2.13 -15.52 -20.86
CA TYR A 195 -3.45 -15.17 -20.39
C TYR A 195 -4.32 -14.51 -21.49
N GLU A 196 -3.76 -13.60 -22.26
CA GLU A 196 -4.46 -12.92 -23.36
C GLU A 196 -4.88 -13.91 -24.48
N GLU A 197 -4.07 -14.94 -24.73
CA GLU A 197 -4.34 -15.95 -25.78
C GLU A 197 -5.28 -17.07 -25.33
N THR A 198 -5.23 -17.46 -24.04
CA THR A 198 -5.87 -18.70 -23.57
C THR A 198 -6.79 -18.54 -22.35
N GLY A 199 -6.74 -17.39 -21.68
CA GLY A 199 -7.40 -17.16 -20.39
C GLY A 199 -6.70 -17.86 -19.21
N GLU A 200 -5.58 -18.55 -19.43
CA GLU A 200 -4.85 -19.25 -18.35
C GLU A 200 -3.95 -18.29 -17.56
N VAL A 201 -4.15 -18.26 -16.25
CA VAL A 201 -3.34 -17.45 -15.32
C VAL A 201 -2.24 -18.31 -14.71
N ILE A 202 -1.01 -17.83 -14.76
CA ILE A 202 0.12 -18.48 -14.08
C ILE A 202 0.33 -17.81 -12.74
N TYR A 203 0.24 -18.61 -11.67
CA TYR A 203 0.42 -18.16 -10.29
C TYR A 203 1.73 -18.68 -9.70
N GLU A 204 2.31 -17.86 -8.85
CA GLU A 204 3.39 -18.18 -7.92
C GLU A 204 2.96 -17.74 -6.51
N PRO A 205 3.63 -18.17 -5.44
CA PRO A 205 3.39 -17.59 -4.12
C PRO A 205 3.70 -16.09 -4.11
N LEU A 206 2.90 -15.30 -3.36
CA LEU A 206 3.28 -13.92 -3.09
C LEU A 206 4.49 -13.87 -2.17
N VAL A 207 4.47 -14.64 -1.09
CA VAL A 207 5.57 -14.75 -0.13
C VAL A 207 6.00 -16.20 0.06
N ASP A 208 7.29 -16.41 0.29
CA ASP A 208 7.90 -17.72 0.44
C ASP A 208 8.90 -17.71 1.62
N PRO A 209 8.69 -18.57 2.64
CA PRO A 209 9.58 -18.64 3.79
C PRO A 209 10.97 -19.19 3.43
N THR A 210 11.09 -19.93 2.32
CA THR A 210 12.34 -20.54 1.89
C THR A 210 13.20 -19.62 1.04
N ALA A 211 12.66 -18.46 0.62
CA ALA A 211 13.33 -17.46 -0.19
C ALA A 211 14.31 -16.60 0.65
N ALA A 212 15.09 -17.25 1.51
CA ALA A 212 16.07 -16.55 2.35
C ALA A 212 17.28 -16.05 1.57
N ASP A 213 17.61 -16.68 0.43
CA ASP A 213 18.73 -16.30 -0.44
C ASP A 213 18.19 -15.81 -1.79
N PRO A 214 18.34 -14.50 -2.09
CA PRO A 214 17.92 -13.94 -3.38
C PRO A 214 18.66 -14.57 -4.57
N ASN A 215 19.84 -15.17 -4.34
CA ASN A 215 20.60 -15.85 -5.38
C ASN A 215 20.07 -17.27 -5.71
N VAL A 216 19.22 -17.83 -4.86
CA VAL A 216 18.62 -19.18 -5.06
C VAL A 216 17.34 -19.11 -5.91
N GLY A 217 16.91 -17.90 -6.32
CA GLY A 217 15.87 -17.76 -7.33
C GLY A 217 14.47 -18.11 -6.87
N SER A 218 14.00 -17.53 -5.77
CA SER A 218 12.57 -17.58 -5.47
C SER A 218 11.77 -16.87 -6.55
N ASN A 219 10.70 -17.51 -7.00
CA ASN A 219 9.73 -16.94 -7.92
C ASN A 219 8.63 -16.14 -7.18
N ALA A 220 8.68 -16.05 -5.85
CA ALA A 220 7.69 -15.32 -5.08
C ALA A 220 7.59 -13.85 -5.50
N GLY A 221 6.37 -13.32 -5.43
CA GLY A 221 6.11 -11.90 -5.74
C GLY A 221 6.93 -10.96 -4.87
N LEU A 222 6.98 -11.25 -3.57
CA LEU A 222 7.79 -10.58 -2.56
C LEU A 222 8.66 -11.62 -1.84
N PRO A 223 9.87 -11.89 -2.31
CA PRO A 223 10.75 -12.87 -1.68
C PRO A 223 11.35 -12.34 -0.37
N GLY A 224 11.73 -13.26 0.52
CA GLY A 224 12.53 -13.00 1.69
C GLY A 224 11.84 -13.20 3.04
N PRO A 225 12.64 -13.48 4.09
CA PRO A 225 12.13 -13.85 5.40
C PRO A 225 11.41 -12.69 6.12
N LEU A 226 11.83 -11.45 5.86
CA LEU A 226 11.21 -10.28 6.46
C LEU A 226 9.77 -10.11 6.00
N VAL A 227 9.50 -10.29 4.71
CA VAL A 227 8.14 -10.20 4.14
C VAL A 227 7.29 -11.36 4.65
N TRP A 228 7.88 -12.56 4.70
CA TRP A 228 7.21 -13.72 5.29
C TRP A 228 6.82 -13.50 6.75
N SER A 229 7.64 -12.82 7.54
CA SER A 229 7.36 -12.60 8.96
C SER A 229 6.02 -11.90 9.20
N TRP A 230 5.56 -11.09 8.25
CA TRP A 230 4.27 -10.40 8.34
C TRP A 230 3.15 -11.10 7.54
N TYR A 231 3.35 -11.43 6.26
CA TYR A 231 2.31 -12.06 5.43
C TYR A 231 2.08 -13.54 5.76
N GLY A 232 3.12 -14.25 6.18
CA GLY A 232 3.06 -15.69 6.48
C GLY A 232 2.01 -16.05 7.52
N PRO A 233 1.91 -15.37 8.68
CA PRO A 233 0.86 -15.62 9.66
C PRO A 233 -0.55 -15.50 9.11
N TRP A 234 -0.83 -14.53 8.23
CA TRP A 234 -2.13 -14.38 7.56
C TRP A 234 -2.43 -15.55 6.63
N THR A 235 -1.43 -15.99 5.88
CA THR A 235 -1.53 -17.17 5.00
C THR A 235 -1.82 -18.44 5.81
N LEU A 236 -1.09 -18.65 6.90
CA LEU A 236 -1.25 -19.84 7.75
C LEU A 236 -2.61 -19.91 8.44
N ARG A 237 -3.28 -18.79 8.66
CA ARG A 237 -4.65 -18.73 9.19
C ARG A 237 -5.73 -18.79 8.12
N ASN A 238 -5.37 -18.91 6.84
CA ASN A 238 -6.28 -18.81 5.68
C ASN A 238 -7.05 -17.48 5.60
N GLU A 239 -6.49 -16.41 6.12
CA GLU A 239 -7.03 -15.06 6.07
C GLU A 239 -6.47 -14.25 4.88
N PHE A 240 -5.54 -14.86 4.15
CA PHE A 240 -4.88 -14.26 2.99
C PHE A 240 -4.52 -15.34 1.96
N ASP A 241 -4.92 -15.13 0.72
CA ASP A 241 -4.57 -15.98 -0.41
C ASP A 241 -3.15 -15.65 -0.90
N ASN A 242 -2.21 -16.55 -0.65
CA ASN A 242 -0.78 -16.36 -0.98
C ASN A 242 -0.46 -16.52 -2.48
N ARG A 243 -1.46 -16.61 -3.35
CA ARG A 243 -1.21 -16.62 -4.79
C ARG A 243 -0.89 -15.23 -5.32
N TYR A 244 -0.07 -15.19 -6.33
CA TYR A 244 0.33 -14.00 -7.05
C TYR A 244 0.34 -14.29 -8.55
N ALA A 245 -0.47 -13.56 -9.33
CA ALA A 245 -0.46 -13.67 -10.78
C ALA A 245 0.83 -13.03 -11.30
N ILE A 246 1.78 -13.83 -11.82
CA ILE A 246 3.13 -13.32 -12.17
C ILE A 246 3.12 -12.27 -13.26
N MET A 247 2.07 -12.21 -14.10
CA MET A 247 1.90 -11.14 -15.07
C MET A 247 1.72 -9.74 -14.44
N SER A 248 1.42 -9.66 -13.15
CA SER A 248 1.34 -8.41 -12.38
C SER A 248 2.62 -7.59 -12.47
N ASP A 249 3.79 -8.23 -12.57
CA ASP A 249 5.08 -7.54 -12.66
C ASP A 249 5.18 -6.63 -13.89
N VAL A 250 4.45 -6.92 -14.98
CA VAL A 250 4.44 -6.05 -16.17
C VAL A 250 3.91 -4.66 -15.83
N ASP A 251 2.76 -4.61 -15.18
CA ASP A 251 2.12 -3.35 -14.81
C ASP A 251 2.78 -2.72 -13.58
N HIS A 252 3.20 -3.55 -12.63
CA HIS A 252 3.85 -3.13 -11.42
C HIS A 252 5.22 -2.44 -11.70
N PHE A 253 6.08 -3.04 -12.52
CA PHE A 253 7.40 -2.47 -12.84
C PHE A 253 7.36 -1.28 -13.80
N SER A 254 6.28 -1.14 -14.56
CA SER A 254 6.07 0.03 -15.42
C SER A 254 5.44 1.22 -14.70
N TYR A 255 4.91 1.02 -13.48
CA TYR A 255 4.26 2.06 -12.71
C TYR A 255 5.25 2.85 -11.86
N THR A 256 5.10 4.17 -11.85
CA THR A 256 5.85 5.08 -10.99
C THR A 256 4.98 6.22 -10.50
N THR A 257 5.18 6.64 -9.25
CA THR A 257 4.49 7.78 -8.64
C THR A 257 5.30 9.09 -8.77
N VAL A 258 6.54 9.01 -9.23
CA VAL A 258 7.45 10.16 -9.33
C VAL A 258 6.83 11.35 -10.07
N PRO A 259 6.22 11.19 -11.27
CA PRO A 259 5.64 12.32 -12.00
C PRO A 259 4.44 12.95 -11.31
N GLY A 260 3.63 12.18 -10.57
CA GLY A 260 2.50 12.68 -9.79
C GLY A 260 2.97 13.46 -8.57
N VAL A 261 3.85 12.85 -7.79
CA VAL A 261 4.41 13.46 -6.57
C VAL A 261 5.11 14.79 -6.89
N ALA A 262 5.84 14.90 -8.02
CA ALA A 262 6.46 16.14 -8.47
C ALA A 262 5.47 17.26 -8.85
N LYS A 263 4.16 16.98 -8.90
CA LYS A 263 3.09 17.95 -9.17
C LYS A 263 2.15 18.16 -7.99
N LEU A 264 2.38 17.45 -6.89
CA LEU A 264 1.48 17.44 -5.74
C LEU A 264 1.40 18.82 -5.08
N GLN A 265 0.21 19.41 -5.05
CA GLN A 265 -0.07 20.68 -4.37
C GLN A 265 -0.88 20.48 -3.08
N THR A 266 -1.48 19.31 -2.91
CA THR A 266 -2.25 18.94 -1.73
C THR A 266 -1.31 18.83 -0.52
N PRO A 267 -1.71 19.34 0.66
CA PRO A 267 -0.98 19.15 1.91
C PRO A 267 -0.62 17.67 2.15
N ALA A 268 0.66 17.39 2.43
CA ALA A 268 1.17 16.02 2.46
C ALA A 268 1.98 15.72 3.72
N LEU A 269 1.63 14.62 4.40
CA LEU A 269 2.39 14.06 5.52
C LEU A 269 3.06 12.75 5.07
N ILE A 270 4.36 12.62 5.32
CA ILE A 270 5.08 11.36 5.17
C ILE A 270 5.62 10.93 6.53
N ILE A 271 5.26 9.73 6.98
CA ILE A 271 5.80 9.06 8.16
C ILE A 271 6.65 7.90 7.69
N HIS A 272 7.95 7.93 7.96
CA HIS A 272 8.90 6.93 7.48
C HIS A 272 10.10 6.82 8.44
N GLY A 273 11.10 6.02 8.12
CA GLY A 273 12.34 5.90 8.89
C GLY A 273 13.39 5.08 8.16
N ASP A 274 14.64 5.07 8.66
CA ASP A 274 15.72 4.29 8.05
C ASP A 274 15.48 2.77 8.18
N ASN A 275 14.64 2.33 9.14
CA ASN A 275 14.23 0.94 9.32
C ASN A 275 13.04 0.53 8.43
N CYS A 276 12.57 1.43 7.57
CA CYS A 276 11.54 1.13 6.57
C CYS A 276 12.18 0.80 5.21
N MET A 277 11.41 0.07 4.39
CA MET A 277 11.83 -0.26 3.03
C MET A 277 12.02 1.00 2.20
N ASN A 278 13.07 1.03 1.38
CA ASN A 278 13.34 2.11 0.41
C ASN A 278 13.46 3.52 1.03
N ALA A 279 14.02 3.62 2.21
CA ALA A 279 14.22 4.90 2.90
C ALA A 279 14.88 6.00 2.04
N PRO A 280 15.90 5.73 1.20
CA PRO A 280 16.45 6.73 0.29
C PRO A 280 15.43 7.25 -0.74
N ALA A 281 14.59 6.37 -1.30
CA ALA A 281 13.55 6.77 -2.23
C ALA A 281 12.46 7.62 -1.54
N ALA A 282 12.12 7.32 -0.29
CA ALA A 282 11.18 8.13 0.50
C ALA A 282 11.68 9.58 0.65
N LYS A 283 12.97 9.78 0.94
CA LYS A 283 13.59 11.11 1.04
C LYS A 283 13.53 11.85 -0.30
N ARG A 284 13.92 11.20 -1.40
CA ARG A 284 13.85 11.79 -2.75
C ARG A 284 12.42 12.20 -3.14
N HIS A 285 11.42 11.36 -2.83
CA HIS A 285 10.02 11.69 -3.09
C HIS A 285 9.58 12.90 -2.26
N PHE A 286 9.87 12.93 -0.95
CA PHE A 286 9.53 14.07 -0.12
C PHE A 286 10.16 15.37 -0.62
N GLU A 287 11.43 15.35 -1.00
CA GLU A 287 12.14 16.50 -1.57
C GLU A 287 11.49 16.99 -2.85
N SER A 288 10.97 16.08 -3.69
CA SER A 288 10.34 16.40 -4.98
C SER A 288 8.93 16.99 -4.86
N ILE A 289 8.27 16.89 -3.71
CA ILE A 289 6.95 17.49 -3.47
C ILE A 289 7.08 19.03 -3.49
N PRO A 290 6.39 19.72 -4.43
CA PRO A 290 6.58 21.16 -4.60
C PRO A 290 5.83 22.04 -3.61
N THR A 291 4.75 21.54 -2.96
CA THR A 291 4.03 22.34 -1.96
C THR A 291 4.87 22.57 -0.70
N GLU A 292 4.80 23.76 -0.16
CA GLU A 292 5.41 24.10 1.14
C GLU A 292 4.63 23.49 2.31
N ASN A 293 3.34 23.16 2.11
CA ASN A 293 2.51 22.49 3.11
C ASN A 293 2.77 20.98 3.08
N LYS A 294 3.96 20.59 3.54
CA LYS A 294 4.40 19.20 3.66
C LYS A 294 5.16 18.95 4.95
N LYS A 295 4.98 17.78 5.53
CA LYS A 295 5.66 17.36 6.77
C LYS A 295 6.28 15.98 6.60
N LEU A 296 7.51 15.82 7.07
CA LEU A 296 8.20 14.53 7.17
C LEU A 296 8.43 14.18 8.64
N ILE A 297 7.92 13.04 9.05
CA ILE A 297 8.24 12.44 10.35
C ILE A 297 9.16 11.25 10.10
N TRP A 298 10.39 11.35 10.60
CA TRP A 298 11.41 10.33 10.40
C TRP A 298 11.65 9.59 11.71
N ASN A 299 11.11 8.36 11.81
CA ASN A 299 11.19 7.55 13.03
C ASN A 299 12.03 6.29 12.78
N ASN A 300 13.22 6.23 13.38
CA ASN A 300 14.15 5.11 13.25
C ASN A 300 13.94 4.00 14.30
N GLU A 301 12.99 4.17 15.22
CA GLU A 301 12.71 3.18 16.26
C GLU A 301 11.68 2.13 15.81
N VAL A 302 10.97 2.40 14.69
CA VAL A 302 9.89 1.57 14.16
C VAL A 302 10.30 0.98 12.82
N SER A 303 10.19 -0.32 12.67
CA SER A 303 10.46 -1.02 11.40
C SER A 303 9.26 -0.96 10.46
N HIS A 304 9.49 -1.28 9.18
CA HIS A 304 8.47 -1.19 8.12
C HIS A 304 7.15 -1.88 8.48
N PHE A 305 7.21 -3.13 8.96
CA PHE A 305 6.01 -3.90 9.28
C PHE A 305 5.40 -3.55 10.64
N GLU A 306 6.17 -3.00 11.58
CA GLU A 306 5.60 -2.51 12.84
C GLU A 306 4.65 -1.34 12.62
N HIS A 307 4.86 -0.54 11.57
CA HIS A 307 3.89 0.48 11.15
C HIS A 307 2.54 -0.10 10.69
N TYR A 308 2.44 -1.40 10.42
CA TYR A 308 1.19 -1.98 9.91
C TYR A 308 0.20 -2.35 11.01
N ASP A 309 0.68 -2.90 12.12
CA ASP A 309 -0.20 -3.47 13.15
C ASP A 309 0.34 -3.42 14.59
N LYS A 310 1.57 -2.95 14.82
CA LYS A 310 2.08 -2.77 16.18
C LYS A 310 1.31 -1.62 16.87
N PRO A 311 0.57 -1.88 17.96
CA PRO A 311 -0.36 -0.91 18.53
C PRO A 311 0.27 0.46 18.79
N ASP A 312 1.41 0.52 19.49
CA ASP A 312 2.05 1.80 19.84
C ASP A 312 2.50 2.59 18.61
N ALA A 313 2.96 1.92 17.54
CA ALA A 313 3.37 2.55 16.30
C ALA A 313 2.16 3.08 15.53
N VAL A 314 1.10 2.28 15.44
CA VAL A 314 -0.15 2.68 14.75
C VAL A 314 -0.83 3.82 15.51
N ASP A 315 -0.91 3.76 16.83
CA ASP A 315 -1.50 4.81 17.68
C ASP A 315 -0.75 6.14 17.52
N HIS A 316 0.59 6.10 17.52
CA HIS A 316 1.42 7.28 17.26
C HIS A 316 1.16 7.86 15.87
N ASN A 317 1.19 7.02 14.83
CA ASN A 317 0.96 7.45 13.45
C ASN A 317 -0.43 8.07 13.26
N VAL A 318 -1.46 7.47 13.85
CA VAL A 318 -2.83 8.00 13.78
C VAL A 318 -2.94 9.35 14.47
N GLY A 319 -2.30 9.53 15.63
CA GLY A 319 -2.23 10.81 16.31
C GLY A 319 -1.60 11.91 15.45
N GLU A 320 -0.50 11.62 14.76
CA GLU A 320 0.16 12.53 13.84
C GLU A 320 -0.70 12.85 12.60
N ILE A 321 -1.37 11.83 12.03
CA ILE A 321 -2.29 12.01 10.88
C ILE A 321 -3.49 12.87 11.28
N ALA A 322 -4.13 12.56 12.41
CA ALA A 322 -5.30 13.31 12.88
C ALA A 322 -4.94 14.77 13.19
N SER A 323 -3.79 15.01 13.85
CA SER A 323 -3.28 16.35 14.11
C SER A 323 -3.02 17.12 12.82
N TRP A 324 -2.35 16.49 11.83
CA TRP A 324 -2.08 17.09 10.53
C TRP A 324 -3.35 17.45 9.76
N PHE A 325 -4.31 16.53 9.70
CA PHE A 325 -5.58 16.76 9.00
C PHE A 325 -6.49 17.79 9.69
N ALA A 326 -6.34 17.97 11.00
CA ALA A 326 -7.08 19.01 11.74
C ALA A 326 -6.58 20.43 11.45
N GLU A 327 -5.36 20.61 10.94
CA GLU A 327 -4.78 21.89 10.56
C GLU A 327 -5.18 22.34 9.13
N ILE A 328 -5.78 21.44 8.35
CA ILE A 328 -6.25 21.65 6.98
C ILE A 328 -7.75 21.98 6.98
#